data_a5ce868866df085b7d1e6bd398b8ef73
#
_entry.id   a5ce868866df085b7d1e6bd398b8ef73
#
_cell.length_a   1.000
_cell.length_b   1.000
_cell.length_c   1.000
_cell.angle_alpha   90.00
_cell.angle_beta   90.00
_cell.angle_gamma   90.00
#
_symmetry.space_group_name_H-M   'P 1'
#
loop_
_entity.id
_entity.type
_entity.pdbx_description
1 polymer ?
#
loop_
_entity_poly.entity_id
_entity_poly.type
_entity_poly.pdbx_seq_one_letter_code
_entity_poly.pdbx_strand_id
1 'polypeptide(L)'
;GSDYTAAILAAALGAEVLEIWTDVDGFMTADPRVIPTAFTIDELSYDEATELCNFGAKVVYPPTIFPVCVRNIPILVRNTFNPNGRHTVIRRNAAPSSRLIRGISSIGETALVTVSGMSMVGVVGVNRRIFTTLAQAGISVFMVAQSASETSTSLAVTPADAQRACHILDAEFAQEIAAGAMNPAGCRTGLSTVAVVGENLRHHTGTVGRLFSVLGRNGIGVNAVALGALEMSVSFVIERPLLRKALNVLHDSFFMGNHEELNLFICGTGTVGDQ
;
A
#
# COMPACT_ATOMS: atom_id res chain seq x y z
N GLY A 1 -19.83 1.65 10.19
CA GLY A 1 -20.13 0.26 10.49
C GLY A 1 -20.04 -0.06 11.97
N SER A 2 -20.37 -1.27 12.36
CA SER A 2 -20.38 -1.76 13.76
C SER A 2 -19.06 -1.52 14.50
N ASP A 3 -17.96 -1.77 13.84
CA ASP A 3 -16.60 -1.62 14.39
C ASP A 3 -16.32 -0.18 14.85
N TYR A 4 -16.69 0.80 14.02
CA TYR A 4 -16.49 2.21 14.35
C TYR A 4 -17.33 2.65 15.56
N THR A 5 -18.59 2.19 15.61
CA THR A 5 -19.46 2.45 16.77
C THR A 5 -18.92 1.81 18.04
N ALA A 6 -18.43 0.56 17.95
CA ALA A 6 -17.79 -0.13 19.07
C ALA A 6 -16.53 0.61 19.55
N ALA A 7 -15.71 1.13 18.65
CA ALA A 7 -14.51 1.90 18.99
C ALA A 7 -14.83 3.22 19.71
N ILE A 8 -15.88 3.93 19.27
CA ILE A 8 -16.36 5.15 19.96
C ILE A 8 -16.83 4.81 21.37
N LEU A 9 -17.61 3.74 21.53
CA LEU A 9 -18.09 3.29 22.85
C LEU A 9 -16.95 2.85 23.75
N ALA A 10 -16.00 2.06 23.24
CA ALA A 10 -14.81 1.65 23.99
C ALA A 10 -14.00 2.85 24.47
N ALA A 11 -13.79 3.84 23.60
CA ALA A 11 -13.08 5.08 23.97
C ALA A 11 -13.83 5.91 25.00
N ALA A 12 -15.18 6.00 24.91
CA ALA A 12 -16.02 6.74 25.84
C ALA A 12 -16.08 6.08 27.23
N LEU A 13 -16.13 4.77 27.29
CA LEU A 13 -16.19 3.98 28.52
C LEU A 13 -14.82 3.75 29.17
N GLY A 14 -13.72 4.09 28.51
CA GLY A 14 -12.36 3.79 28.96
C GLY A 14 -12.10 2.28 29.05
N ALA A 15 -12.56 1.52 28.04
CA ALA A 15 -12.41 0.08 28.02
C ALA A 15 -10.93 -0.35 28.09
N GLU A 16 -10.64 -1.49 28.67
CA GLU A 16 -9.29 -2.07 28.70
C GLU A 16 -8.86 -2.61 27.34
N VAL A 17 -9.82 -3.08 26.54
CA VAL A 17 -9.59 -3.68 25.22
C VAL A 17 -10.82 -3.54 24.33
N LEU A 18 -10.61 -3.40 23.03
CA LEU A 18 -11.66 -3.55 22.01
C LEU A 18 -11.45 -4.87 21.27
N GLU A 19 -12.37 -5.80 21.41
CA GLU A 19 -12.36 -7.04 20.63
C GLU A 19 -13.23 -6.90 19.37
N ILE A 20 -12.64 -7.21 18.22
CA ILE A 20 -13.34 -7.29 16.92
C ILE A 20 -13.36 -8.73 16.49
N TRP A 21 -14.55 -9.31 16.45
CA TRP A 21 -14.80 -10.67 16.01
C TRP A 21 -15.24 -10.68 14.54
N THR A 22 -14.45 -11.34 13.69
CA THR A 22 -14.65 -11.38 12.24
C THR A 22 -14.52 -12.82 11.73
N ASP A 23 -14.44 -13.01 10.42
CA ASP A 23 -14.32 -14.31 9.74
C ASP A 23 -12.87 -14.72 9.42
N VAL A 24 -11.89 -13.94 9.87
CA VAL A 24 -10.45 -14.21 9.67
C VAL A 24 -9.69 -14.20 11.00
N ASP A 25 -8.56 -14.90 11.06
CA ASP A 25 -7.73 -15.03 12.27
C ASP A 25 -6.95 -13.75 12.64
N GLY A 26 -7.29 -12.62 12.05
CA GLY A 26 -6.61 -11.34 12.23
C GLY A 26 -6.01 -10.80 10.94
N PHE A 27 -5.05 -9.92 11.08
CA PHE A 27 -4.28 -9.43 9.93
C PHE A 27 -3.32 -10.51 9.44
N MET A 28 -3.26 -10.68 8.13
CA MET A 28 -2.39 -11.66 7.47
C MET A 28 -1.23 -10.95 6.78
N THR A 29 -0.11 -11.65 6.59
CA THR A 29 1.06 -11.12 5.87
C THR A 29 0.78 -10.76 4.41
N ALA A 30 -0.26 -11.35 3.82
CA ALA A 30 -0.86 -11.01 2.53
C ALA A 30 -2.31 -11.54 2.49
N ASP A 31 -3.06 -11.25 1.43
CA ASP A 31 -4.40 -11.83 1.22
C ASP A 31 -4.30 -13.35 1.02
N PRO A 32 -4.81 -14.20 1.94
CA PRO A 32 -4.69 -15.65 1.85
C PRO A 32 -5.41 -16.26 0.64
N ARG A 33 -6.36 -15.55 0.05
CA ARG A 33 -7.04 -15.96 -1.18
C ARG A 33 -6.11 -15.89 -2.40
N VAL A 34 -5.07 -15.04 -2.34
CA VAL A 34 -4.07 -14.88 -3.39
C VAL A 34 -2.79 -15.63 -3.04
N ILE A 35 -2.39 -15.60 -1.77
CA ILE A 35 -1.17 -16.18 -1.23
C ILE A 35 -1.53 -17.22 -0.14
N PRO A 36 -1.67 -18.51 -0.49
CA PRO A 36 -2.06 -19.55 0.48
C PRO A 36 -1.07 -19.74 1.63
N THR A 37 0.18 -19.32 1.45
CA THR A 37 1.24 -19.36 2.47
C THR A 37 1.23 -18.15 3.40
N ALA A 38 0.29 -17.21 3.23
CA ALA A 38 0.13 -16.10 4.15
C ALA A 38 -0.25 -16.61 5.55
N PHE A 39 0.27 -15.97 6.57
CA PHE A 39 0.01 -16.33 7.97
C PHE A 39 -0.36 -15.09 8.78
N THR A 40 -0.98 -15.33 9.94
CA THR A 40 -1.44 -14.28 10.84
C THR A 40 -0.26 -13.50 11.42
N ILE A 41 -0.39 -12.19 11.43
CA ILE A 41 0.51 -11.26 12.10
C ILE A 41 0.06 -11.15 13.55
N ASP A 42 0.91 -11.57 14.49
CA ASP A 42 0.53 -11.61 15.90
C ASP A 42 0.33 -10.20 16.50
N GLU A 43 1.12 -9.24 16.04
CA GLU A 43 1.10 -7.89 16.59
C GLU A 43 1.40 -6.81 15.54
N LEU A 44 0.64 -5.71 15.59
CA LEU A 44 0.79 -4.51 14.73
C LEU A 44 0.74 -3.24 15.57
N SER A 45 1.42 -2.19 15.13
CA SER A 45 1.14 -0.84 15.60
C SER A 45 -0.17 -0.33 14.99
N TYR A 46 -0.77 0.73 15.59
CA TYR A 46 -1.96 1.35 15.01
C TYR A 46 -1.69 1.89 13.60
N ASP A 47 -0.49 2.42 13.38
CA ASP A 47 -0.09 2.99 12.09
C ASP A 47 0.08 1.88 11.04
N GLU A 48 0.76 0.77 11.37
CA GLU A 48 0.89 -0.38 10.48
C GLU A 48 -0.47 -0.98 10.09
N ALA A 49 -1.38 -1.12 11.07
CA ALA A 49 -2.73 -1.63 10.82
C ALA A 49 -3.53 -0.67 9.92
N THR A 50 -3.40 0.64 10.14
CA THR A 50 -4.06 1.67 9.32
C THR A 50 -3.55 1.62 7.88
N GLU A 51 -2.24 1.53 7.68
CA GLU A 51 -1.63 1.41 6.35
C GLU A 51 -2.12 0.15 5.61
N LEU A 52 -2.10 -1.01 6.26
CA LEU A 52 -2.60 -2.24 5.65
C LEU A 52 -4.07 -2.13 5.23
N CYS A 53 -4.92 -1.51 6.08
CA CYS A 53 -6.34 -1.33 5.79
C CYS A 53 -6.58 -0.34 4.64
N ASN A 54 -5.83 0.76 4.58
CA ASN A 54 -5.97 1.77 3.54
C ASN A 54 -5.64 1.20 2.15
N PHE A 55 -4.72 0.25 2.08
CA PHE A 55 -4.31 -0.39 0.83
C PHE A 55 -5.00 -1.74 0.55
N GLY A 56 -6.12 -2.05 1.22
CA GLY A 56 -7.01 -3.13 0.80
C GLY A 56 -7.17 -4.30 1.76
N ALA A 57 -6.47 -4.35 2.90
CA ALA A 57 -6.74 -5.33 3.95
C ALA A 57 -8.10 -5.02 4.60
N LYS A 58 -9.12 -5.79 4.20
CA LYS A 58 -10.51 -5.61 4.68
C LYS A 58 -10.75 -6.33 6.01
N VAL A 59 -9.88 -6.11 6.98
CA VAL A 59 -9.96 -6.77 8.30
C VAL A 59 -10.69 -5.89 9.30
N VAL A 60 -10.31 -4.61 9.37
CA VAL A 60 -10.91 -3.59 10.23
C VAL A 60 -11.20 -2.36 9.40
N TYR A 61 -12.31 -1.70 9.63
CA TYR A 61 -12.61 -0.43 8.99
C TYR A 61 -11.62 0.66 9.50
N PRO A 62 -10.79 1.30 8.63
CA PRO A 62 -9.67 2.16 9.06
C PRO A 62 -10.05 3.24 10.09
N PRO A 63 -11.18 3.96 9.95
CA PRO A 63 -11.58 4.95 10.94
C PRO A 63 -11.84 4.41 12.36
N THR A 64 -12.03 3.09 12.52
CA THR A 64 -12.20 2.41 13.81
C THR A 64 -10.96 2.55 14.70
N ILE A 65 -9.78 2.65 14.12
CA ILE A 65 -8.52 2.67 14.85
C ILE A 65 -8.34 3.97 15.62
N PHE A 66 -8.73 5.10 15.03
CA PHE A 66 -8.47 6.43 15.62
C PHE A 66 -9.05 6.65 17.04
N PRO A 67 -10.34 6.38 17.34
CA PRO A 67 -10.91 6.63 18.67
C PRO A 67 -10.18 5.88 19.79
N VAL A 68 -9.80 4.63 19.55
CA VAL A 68 -9.11 3.78 20.53
C VAL A 68 -7.61 4.07 20.61
N CYS A 69 -6.99 4.45 19.48
CA CYS A 69 -5.59 4.88 19.43
C CYS A 69 -5.33 6.09 20.35
N VAL A 70 -6.21 7.10 20.31
CA VAL A 70 -6.11 8.30 21.18
C VAL A 70 -6.15 7.93 22.65
N ARG A 71 -6.91 6.92 23.03
CA ARG A 71 -7.06 6.42 24.41
C ARG A 71 -6.07 5.32 24.76
N ASN A 72 -5.21 4.91 23.82
CA ASN A 72 -4.27 3.80 23.96
C ASN A 72 -4.95 2.46 24.35
N ILE A 73 -6.15 2.22 23.80
CA ILE A 73 -6.91 1.00 24.02
C ILE A 73 -6.52 -0.02 22.93
N PRO A 74 -5.95 -1.18 23.29
CA PRO A 74 -5.58 -2.18 22.31
C PRO A 74 -6.81 -2.76 21.60
N ILE A 75 -6.63 -3.15 20.31
CA ILE A 75 -7.63 -3.86 19.55
C ILE A 75 -7.18 -5.31 19.39
N LEU A 76 -8.05 -6.26 19.70
CA LEU A 76 -7.85 -7.68 19.41
C LEU A 76 -8.76 -8.06 18.25
N VAL A 77 -8.15 -8.55 17.16
CA VAL A 77 -8.90 -9.05 16.01
C VAL A 77 -8.90 -10.57 16.05
N ARG A 78 -10.08 -11.16 16.20
CA ARG A 78 -10.27 -12.61 16.42
C ARG A 78 -11.22 -13.21 15.41
N ASN A 79 -11.07 -14.51 15.17
CA ASN A 79 -11.94 -15.29 14.30
C ASN A 79 -13.10 -15.91 15.07
N THR A 80 -14.32 -15.56 14.69
CA THR A 80 -15.55 -16.12 15.28
C THR A 80 -15.65 -17.63 15.08
N PHE A 81 -15.12 -18.14 13.95
CA PHE A 81 -15.13 -19.58 13.64
C PHE A 81 -13.95 -20.35 14.23
N ASN A 82 -12.91 -19.63 14.72
CA ASN A 82 -11.72 -20.21 15.35
C ASN A 82 -11.32 -19.39 16.59
N PRO A 83 -12.15 -19.35 17.65
CA PRO A 83 -11.95 -18.44 18.79
C PRO A 83 -10.68 -18.71 19.59
N ASN A 84 -10.14 -19.92 19.52
CA ASN A 84 -8.88 -20.31 20.19
C ASN A 84 -7.66 -20.26 19.23
N GLY A 85 -7.87 -19.83 17.99
CA GLY A 85 -6.83 -19.71 16.99
C GLY A 85 -5.91 -18.50 17.21
N ARG A 86 -4.99 -18.31 16.27
CA ARG A 86 -4.17 -17.10 16.24
C ARG A 86 -5.06 -15.87 16.10
N HIS A 87 -4.56 -14.74 16.57
CA HIS A 87 -5.25 -13.46 16.49
C HIS A 87 -4.22 -12.34 16.36
N THR A 88 -4.64 -11.16 15.94
CA THR A 88 -3.79 -9.98 15.88
C THR A 88 -4.11 -9.02 17.02
N VAL A 89 -3.07 -8.55 17.71
CA VAL A 89 -3.15 -7.47 18.69
C VAL A 89 -2.65 -6.19 18.05
N ILE A 90 -3.45 -5.12 18.07
CA ILE A 90 -3.06 -3.80 17.58
C ILE A 90 -2.91 -2.89 18.77
N ARG A 91 -1.71 -2.30 18.95
CA ARG A 91 -1.41 -1.42 20.07
C ARG A 91 -0.30 -0.41 19.72
N ARG A 92 -0.15 0.64 20.54
CA ARG A 92 0.81 1.72 20.28
C ARG A 92 2.25 1.24 20.19
N ASN A 93 2.68 0.44 21.14
CA ASN A 93 4.05 -0.08 21.22
C ASN A 93 4.03 -1.57 20.85
N ALA A 94 3.85 -1.86 19.56
CA ALA A 94 3.96 -3.22 19.06
C ALA A 94 5.38 -3.74 19.29
N ALA A 95 5.50 -5.03 19.60
CA ALA A 95 6.80 -5.66 19.78
C ALA A 95 7.65 -5.51 18.51
N PRO A 96 8.94 -5.15 18.64
CA PRO A 96 9.84 -5.08 17.50
C PRO A 96 9.82 -6.41 16.73
N SER A 97 9.62 -6.33 15.43
CA SER A 97 9.72 -7.52 14.57
C SER A 97 11.14 -7.73 14.11
N SER A 98 11.60 -8.97 14.11
CA SER A 98 12.83 -9.35 13.42
C SER A 98 12.68 -9.29 11.88
N ARG A 99 11.44 -9.20 11.39
CA ARG A 99 11.14 -9.14 9.94
C ARG A 99 11.25 -7.72 9.43
N LEU A 100 11.72 -7.58 8.20
CA LEU A 100 11.86 -6.29 7.52
C LEU A 100 10.52 -5.63 7.23
N ILE A 101 9.49 -6.44 6.94
CA ILE A 101 8.12 -5.99 6.66
C ILE A 101 7.12 -6.77 7.50
N ARG A 102 5.95 -6.16 7.75
CA ARG A 102 4.84 -6.77 8.47
C ARG A 102 3.86 -7.45 7.53
N GLY A 103 3.51 -6.78 6.44
CA GLY A 103 2.51 -7.28 5.51
C GLY A 103 2.57 -6.61 4.15
N ILE A 104 1.85 -7.23 3.22
CA ILE A 104 1.68 -6.75 1.86
C ILE A 104 0.18 -6.64 1.60
N SER A 105 -0.26 -5.46 1.21
CA SER A 105 -1.66 -5.18 0.88
C SER A 105 -1.77 -4.74 -0.59
N SER A 106 -2.97 -4.85 -1.18
CA SER A 106 -3.15 -4.41 -2.55
C SER A 106 -4.57 -3.93 -2.84
N ILE A 107 -4.66 -2.92 -3.71
CA ILE A 107 -5.89 -2.48 -4.34
C ILE A 107 -5.88 -3.06 -5.76
N GLY A 108 -6.77 -4.03 -6.02
CA GLY A 108 -6.79 -4.82 -7.25
C GLY A 108 -7.12 -4.02 -8.50
N GLU A 109 -7.84 -2.91 -8.35
CA GLU A 109 -8.23 -2.04 -9.47
C GLU A 109 -7.87 -0.58 -9.17
N THR A 110 -6.93 -0.06 -9.94
CA THR A 110 -6.42 1.30 -9.84
C THR A 110 -6.42 1.96 -11.21
N ALA A 111 -6.71 3.24 -11.26
CA ALA A 111 -6.43 4.09 -12.40
C ALA A 111 -5.44 5.20 -12.00
N LEU A 112 -4.52 5.54 -12.88
CA LEU A 112 -3.66 6.70 -12.74
C LEU A 112 -4.19 7.83 -13.61
N VAL A 113 -4.47 8.98 -12.99
CA VAL A 113 -4.75 10.24 -13.64
C VAL A 113 -3.51 11.11 -13.53
N THR A 114 -2.98 11.57 -14.65
CA THR A 114 -1.73 12.36 -14.70
C THR A 114 -1.99 13.74 -15.26
N VAL A 115 -1.70 14.75 -14.46
CA VAL A 115 -1.64 16.16 -14.89
C VAL A 115 -0.19 16.48 -15.21
N SER A 116 0.07 17.04 -16.40
CA SER A 116 1.44 17.34 -16.83
C SER A 116 1.53 18.62 -17.66
N GLY A 117 2.66 19.28 -17.54
CA GLY A 117 2.97 20.48 -18.35
C GLY A 117 4.19 21.22 -17.85
N MET A 118 4.88 21.90 -18.76
CA MET A 118 6.05 22.71 -18.43
C MET A 118 5.70 23.93 -17.58
N SER A 119 4.46 24.45 -17.68
CA SER A 119 3.98 25.55 -16.87
C SER A 119 3.70 25.22 -15.40
N MET A 120 3.84 23.97 -15.02
CA MET A 120 3.72 23.54 -13.60
C MET A 120 5.00 23.86 -12.81
N VAL A 121 6.15 23.92 -13.49
CA VAL A 121 7.46 24.09 -12.86
C VAL A 121 7.57 25.43 -12.16
N GLY A 122 7.85 25.43 -10.86
CA GLY A 122 8.02 26.64 -10.06
C GLY A 122 6.75 27.47 -9.84
N VAL A 123 5.58 26.97 -10.26
CA VAL A 123 4.30 27.67 -10.09
C VAL A 123 3.62 27.26 -8.79
N VAL A 124 3.51 28.22 -7.88
CA VAL A 124 2.86 28.01 -6.58
C VAL A 124 1.36 27.78 -6.76
N GLY A 125 0.85 26.70 -6.14
CA GLY A 125 -0.58 26.45 -6.03
C GLY A 125 -1.18 25.50 -7.06
N VAL A 126 -0.41 24.93 -8.00
CA VAL A 126 -0.92 23.94 -8.95
C VAL A 126 -1.53 22.74 -8.23
N ASN A 127 -0.81 22.16 -7.27
CA ASN A 127 -1.32 21.04 -6.47
C ASN A 127 -2.59 21.42 -5.70
N ARG A 128 -2.70 22.63 -5.16
CA ARG A 128 -3.94 23.09 -4.52
C ARG A 128 -5.10 23.05 -5.50
N ARG A 129 -4.94 23.55 -6.72
CA ARG A 129 -5.99 23.51 -7.76
C ARG A 129 -6.40 22.08 -8.07
N ILE A 130 -5.44 21.18 -8.31
CA ILE A 130 -5.68 19.76 -8.57
C ILE A 130 -6.53 19.15 -7.44
N PHE A 131 -6.06 19.21 -6.20
CA PHE A 131 -6.75 18.58 -5.08
C PHE A 131 -8.09 19.22 -4.72
N THR A 132 -8.20 20.56 -4.84
CA THR A 132 -9.47 21.26 -4.62
C THR A 132 -10.53 20.83 -5.62
N THR A 133 -10.18 20.73 -6.90
CA THR A 133 -11.08 20.32 -7.98
C THR A 133 -11.57 18.88 -7.76
N LEU A 134 -10.67 17.96 -7.42
CA LEU A 134 -11.04 16.57 -7.14
C LEU A 134 -11.91 16.45 -5.89
N ALA A 135 -11.57 17.17 -4.82
CA ALA A 135 -12.32 17.15 -3.56
C ALA A 135 -13.74 17.69 -3.73
N GLN A 136 -13.94 18.79 -4.46
CA GLN A 136 -15.26 19.36 -4.77
C GLN A 136 -16.13 18.39 -5.58
N ALA A 137 -15.50 17.55 -6.40
CA ALA A 137 -16.18 16.49 -7.15
C ALA A 137 -16.41 15.21 -6.33
N GLY A 138 -15.95 15.15 -5.08
CA GLY A 138 -16.04 13.95 -4.24
C GLY A 138 -15.16 12.78 -4.70
N ILE A 139 -14.09 13.08 -5.45
CA ILE A 139 -13.14 12.06 -5.94
C ILE A 139 -12.04 11.87 -4.93
N SER A 140 -11.91 10.63 -4.42
CA SER A 140 -10.88 10.25 -3.47
C SER A 140 -9.59 9.86 -4.20
N VAL A 141 -8.48 10.45 -3.76
CA VAL A 141 -7.12 10.11 -4.21
C VAL A 141 -6.43 9.33 -3.10
N PHE A 142 -5.99 8.11 -3.38
CA PHE A 142 -5.38 7.25 -2.36
C PHE A 142 -3.86 7.07 -2.52
N MET A 143 -3.27 7.59 -3.60
CA MET A 143 -1.82 7.64 -3.79
C MET A 143 -1.47 8.81 -4.70
N VAL A 144 -0.37 9.48 -4.41
CA VAL A 144 0.17 10.60 -5.19
C VAL A 144 1.63 10.33 -5.51
N ALA A 145 2.00 10.46 -6.76
CA ALA A 145 3.38 10.44 -7.21
C ALA A 145 3.66 11.69 -8.04
N GLN A 146 4.60 12.50 -7.60
CA GLN A 146 4.99 13.72 -8.30
C GLN A 146 6.44 13.62 -8.77
N SER A 147 6.72 14.06 -10.00
CA SER A 147 8.09 14.15 -10.48
C SER A 147 8.87 15.25 -9.72
N ALA A 148 10.14 15.00 -9.44
CA ALA A 148 11.01 16.00 -8.80
C ALA A 148 11.18 17.28 -9.63
N SER A 149 10.97 17.19 -10.94
CA SER A 149 10.97 18.34 -11.87
C SER A 149 9.67 19.16 -11.84
N GLU A 150 8.68 18.75 -11.03
CA GLU A 150 7.35 19.37 -10.96
C GLU A 150 6.56 19.36 -12.29
N THR A 151 7.06 18.69 -13.32
CA THR A 151 6.43 18.66 -14.65
C THR A 151 5.21 17.75 -14.73
N SER A 152 5.01 16.86 -13.75
CA SER A 152 3.87 15.95 -13.72
C SER A 152 3.50 15.51 -12.31
N THR A 153 2.20 15.38 -12.08
CA THR A 153 1.61 14.79 -10.87
C THR A 153 0.67 13.67 -11.28
N SER A 154 0.93 12.46 -10.81
CA SER A 154 0.10 11.28 -11.03
C SER A 154 -0.67 10.93 -9.77
N LEU A 155 -1.96 10.70 -9.93
CA LEU A 155 -2.94 10.51 -8.86
C LEU A 155 -3.60 9.15 -9.04
N ALA A 156 -3.53 8.29 -8.04
CA ALA A 156 -4.24 7.02 -8.05
C ALA A 156 -5.68 7.22 -7.53
N VAL A 157 -6.63 6.83 -8.36
CA VAL A 157 -8.07 6.91 -8.11
C VAL A 157 -8.74 5.59 -8.46
N THR A 158 -10.01 5.43 -8.11
CA THR A 158 -10.79 4.28 -8.57
C THR A 158 -11.00 4.36 -10.09
N PRO A 159 -11.04 3.23 -10.83
CA PRO A 159 -11.31 3.26 -12.26
C PRO A 159 -12.64 3.94 -12.62
N ALA A 160 -13.63 3.86 -11.73
CA ALA A 160 -14.94 4.50 -11.92
C ALA A 160 -14.86 6.02 -11.97
N ASP A 161 -13.93 6.62 -11.21
CA ASP A 161 -13.76 8.07 -11.12
C ASP A 161 -12.77 8.61 -12.16
N ALA A 162 -11.99 7.76 -12.81
CA ALA A 162 -10.83 8.18 -13.62
C ALA A 162 -11.18 9.12 -14.76
N GLN A 163 -12.18 8.79 -15.58
CA GLN A 163 -12.61 9.63 -16.69
C GLN A 163 -13.20 10.98 -16.22
N ARG A 164 -13.98 10.92 -15.13
CA ARG A 164 -14.56 12.11 -14.53
C ARG A 164 -13.47 13.01 -13.97
N ALA A 165 -12.45 12.44 -13.33
CA ALA A 165 -11.28 13.17 -12.83
C ALA A 165 -10.53 13.91 -13.97
N CYS A 166 -10.25 13.22 -15.08
CA CYS A 166 -9.63 13.86 -16.25
C CYS A 166 -10.47 15.03 -16.76
N HIS A 167 -11.77 14.82 -16.96
CA HIS A 167 -12.65 15.85 -17.50
C HIS A 167 -12.70 17.12 -16.64
N ILE A 168 -12.82 16.99 -15.31
CA ILE A 168 -12.86 18.15 -14.42
C ILE A 168 -11.51 18.85 -14.30
N LEU A 169 -10.41 18.10 -14.37
CA LEU A 169 -9.06 18.67 -14.38
C LEU A 169 -8.78 19.41 -15.69
N ASP A 170 -9.22 18.87 -16.84
CA ASP A 170 -9.12 19.58 -18.13
C ASP A 170 -9.92 20.88 -18.13
N ALA A 171 -11.10 20.90 -17.51
CA ALA A 171 -11.88 22.11 -17.35
C ALA A 171 -11.21 23.15 -16.43
N GLU A 172 -10.61 22.70 -15.32
CA GLU A 172 -9.86 23.56 -14.39
C GLU A 172 -8.64 24.20 -15.04
N PHE A 173 -7.92 23.44 -15.88
CA PHE A 173 -6.70 23.90 -16.56
C PHE A 173 -6.91 24.27 -18.04
N ALA A 174 -8.16 24.57 -18.44
CA ALA A 174 -8.53 24.80 -19.84
C ALA A 174 -7.71 25.95 -20.50
N GLN A 175 -7.40 26.99 -19.76
CA GLN A 175 -6.61 28.13 -20.30
C GLN A 175 -5.16 27.74 -20.58
N GLU A 176 -4.54 27.03 -19.66
CA GLU A 176 -3.17 26.53 -19.77
C GLU A 176 -3.05 25.46 -20.87
N ILE A 177 -4.06 24.62 -21.03
CA ILE A 177 -4.12 23.61 -22.10
C ILE A 177 -4.29 24.29 -23.45
N ALA A 178 -5.20 25.25 -23.57
CA ALA A 178 -5.40 26.04 -24.82
C ALA A 178 -4.17 26.83 -25.23
N ALA A 179 -3.38 27.30 -24.26
CA ALA A 179 -2.12 27.99 -24.50
C ALA A 179 -0.95 27.04 -24.82
N GLY A 180 -1.15 25.70 -24.80
CA GLY A 180 -0.10 24.70 -24.98
C GLY A 180 0.89 24.60 -23.83
N ALA A 181 0.57 25.20 -22.68
CA ALA A 181 1.43 25.23 -21.49
C ALA A 181 1.26 23.97 -20.62
N MET A 182 0.10 23.32 -20.70
CA MET A 182 -0.22 22.05 -20.07
C MET A 182 -0.81 21.07 -21.10
N ASN A 183 -0.62 19.78 -20.83
CA ASN A 183 -1.27 18.73 -21.60
C ASN A 183 -2.66 18.43 -21.01
N PRO A 184 -3.61 17.94 -21.81
CA PRO A 184 -4.81 17.32 -21.27
C PRO A 184 -4.47 16.20 -20.28
N ALA A 185 -5.30 16.05 -19.25
CA ALA A 185 -5.08 15.05 -18.22
C ALA A 185 -5.08 13.63 -18.81
N GLY A 186 -4.00 12.91 -18.60
CA GLY A 186 -3.85 11.52 -19.04
C GLY A 186 -4.56 10.56 -18.09
N CYS A 187 -5.24 9.55 -18.64
CA CYS A 187 -5.86 8.47 -17.86
C CYS A 187 -5.30 7.12 -18.28
N ARG A 188 -4.83 6.33 -17.31
CA ARG A 188 -4.37 4.95 -17.50
C ARG A 188 -5.09 4.02 -16.55
N THR A 189 -5.81 3.05 -17.09
CA THR A 189 -6.56 2.01 -16.34
C THR A 189 -5.88 0.65 -16.47
N GLY A 190 -6.47 -0.39 -15.90
CA GLY A 190 -5.89 -1.74 -15.93
C GLY A 190 -4.69 -1.91 -15.02
N LEU A 191 -4.59 -1.11 -13.98
CA LEU A 191 -3.51 -1.09 -13.02
C LEU A 191 -3.97 -1.64 -11.65
N SER A 192 -2.99 -1.94 -10.81
CA SER A 192 -3.17 -2.30 -9.40
C SER A 192 -2.14 -1.57 -8.55
N THR A 193 -2.54 -1.19 -7.34
CA THR A 193 -1.63 -0.64 -6.34
C THR A 193 -1.24 -1.70 -5.34
N VAL A 194 0.03 -1.79 -5.01
CA VAL A 194 0.58 -2.67 -3.98
C VAL A 194 1.24 -1.80 -2.92
N ALA A 195 1.00 -2.10 -1.66
CA ALA A 195 1.68 -1.49 -0.53
C ALA A 195 2.41 -2.56 0.30
N VAL A 196 3.67 -2.31 0.57
CA VAL A 196 4.50 -3.10 1.48
C VAL A 196 4.65 -2.30 2.76
N VAL A 197 4.21 -2.87 3.88
CA VAL A 197 4.09 -2.18 5.17
C VAL A 197 5.03 -2.79 6.20
N GLY A 198 5.70 -1.95 6.96
CA GLY A 198 6.51 -2.34 8.10
C GLY A 198 7.40 -1.21 8.61
N GLU A 199 7.45 -1.02 9.91
CA GLU A 199 8.26 0.01 10.58
C GLU A 199 9.75 -0.08 10.20
N ASN A 200 10.24 -1.29 9.98
CA ASN A 200 11.64 -1.54 9.63
C ASN A 200 12.04 -1.08 8.21
N LEU A 201 11.08 -0.75 7.34
CA LEU A 201 11.38 -0.18 6.02
C LEU A 201 12.24 1.08 6.10
N ARG A 202 12.05 1.88 7.15
CA ARG A 202 12.77 3.14 7.39
C ARG A 202 14.18 2.94 7.94
N HIS A 203 14.37 1.89 8.73
CA HIS A 203 15.57 1.71 9.55
C HIS A 203 16.59 0.75 8.93
N HIS A 204 16.15 -0.09 8.00
CA HIS A 204 17.03 -1.04 7.33
C HIS A 204 17.42 -0.57 5.93
N THR A 205 18.69 -0.19 5.78
CA THR A 205 19.26 0.14 4.48
C THR A 205 19.13 -1.06 3.53
N GLY A 206 18.79 -0.79 2.27
CA GLY A 206 18.66 -1.82 1.25
C GLY A 206 17.30 -2.51 1.13
N THR A 207 16.37 -2.36 2.09
CA THR A 207 15.06 -3.02 2.03
C THR A 207 14.26 -2.58 0.80
N VAL A 208 14.20 -1.28 0.54
CA VAL A 208 13.54 -0.71 -0.64
C VAL A 208 14.25 -1.15 -1.93
N GLY A 209 15.58 -1.17 -1.93
CA GLY A 209 16.37 -1.70 -3.05
C GLY A 209 16.08 -3.18 -3.32
N ARG A 210 15.99 -4.02 -2.28
CA ARG A 210 15.61 -5.43 -2.39
C ARG A 210 14.21 -5.58 -2.97
N LEU A 211 13.24 -4.78 -2.51
CA LEU A 211 11.86 -4.79 -3.01
C LEU A 211 11.82 -4.58 -4.53
N PHE A 212 12.42 -3.51 -5.03
CA PHE A 212 12.42 -3.22 -6.47
C PHE A 212 13.30 -4.18 -7.27
N SER A 213 14.39 -4.71 -6.68
CA SER A 213 15.21 -5.75 -7.31
C SER A 213 14.41 -7.04 -7.52
N VAL A 214 13.61 -7.46 -6.54
CA VAL A 214 12.73 -8.64 -6.66
C VAL A 214 11.71 -8.44 -7.78
N LEU A 215 11.07 -7.28 -7.86
CA LEU A 215 10.13 -6.96 -8.93
C LEU A 215 10.82 -6.99 -10.30
N GLY A 216 11.96 -6.30 -10.44
CA GLY A 216 12.71 -6.19 -11.70
C GLY A 216 13.22 -7.53 -12.21
N ARG A 217 13.82 -8.37 -11.36
CA ARG A 217 14.28 -9.73 -11.70
C ARG A 217 13.13 -10.64 -12.18
N ASN A 218 11.91 -10.35 -11.76
CA ASN A 218 10.71 -11.09 -12.17
C ASN A 218 9.96 -10.44 -13.34
N GLY A 219 10.53 -9.42 -13.99
CA GLY A 219 9.94 -8.76 -15.15
C GLY A 219 8.70 -7.93 -14.81
N ILE A 220 8.60 -7.42 -13.58
CA ILE A 220 7.48 -6.60 -13.13
C ILE A 220 7.89 -5.14 -13.18
N GLY A 221 7.34 -4.41 -14.17
CA GLY A 221 7.53 -2.97 -14.32
C GLY A 221 6.67 -2.19 -13.33
N VAL A 222 7.21 -1.09 -12.81
CA VAL A 222 6.54 -0.19 -11.87
C VAL A 222 6.19 1.11 -12.58
N ASN A 223 4.92 1.53 -12.53
CA ASN A 223 4.40 2.71 -13.22
C ASN A 223 4.47 3.99 -12.37
N ALA A 224 4.31 3.86 -11.06
CA ALA A 224 4.42 4.96 -10.10
C ALA A 224 4.84 4.41 -8.73
N VAL A 225 5.51 5.24 -7.94
CA VAL A 225 5.95 4.92 -6.57
C VAL A 225 5.62 6.09 -5.67
N ALA A 226 5.11 5.80 -4.48
CA ALA A 226 5.03 6.76 -3.38
C ALA A 226 5.79 6.19 -2.18
N LEU A 227 6.70 7.01 -1.67
CA LEU A 227 7.53 6.72 -0.50
C LEU A 227 7.73 8.02 0.27
N GLY A 228 7.11 8.17 1.41
CA GLY A 228 7.27 9.31 2.29
C GLY A 228 8.48 9.18 3.22
N ALA A 229 9.03 10.30 3.65
CA ALA A 229 10.17 10.33 4.57
C ALA A 229 9.85 9.76 5.97
N LEU A 230 8.58 9.80 6.35
CA LEU A 230 8.08 9.31 7.64
C LEU A 230 7.21 8.05 7.51
N GLU A 231 7.01 7.55 6.30
CA GLU A 231 6.08 6.45 6.06
C GLU A 231 6.68 5.10 6.44
N MET A 232 5.80 4.24 6.93
CA MET A 232 6.07 2.83 7.23
C MET A 232 5.69 1.94 6.05
N SER A 233 5.40 2.54 4.91
CA SER A 233 4.97 1.83 3.71
C SER A 233 5.67 2.33 2.46
N VAL A 234 5.85 1.42 1.53
CA VAL A 234 6.21 1.72 0.14
C VAL A 234 5.03 1.28 -0.72
N SER A 235 4.37 2.23 -1.36
CA SER A 235 3.28 1.94 -2.29
C SER A 235 3.73 2.15 -3.73
N PHE A 236 3.31 1.27 -4.62
CA PHE A 236 3.65 1.35 -6.04
C PHE A 236 2.54 0.77 -6.91
N VAL A 237 2.50 1.24 -8.16
CA VAL A 237 1.49 0.86 -9.15
C VAL A 237 2.11 0.00 -10.24
N ILE A 238 1.46 -1.10 -10.56
CA ILE A 238 1.88 -2.07 -11.58
C ILE A 238 0.72 -2.41 -12.52
N GLU A 239 1.02 -3.11 -13.62
CA GLU A 239 -0.01 -3.69 -14.50
C GLU A 239 -0.83 -4.74 -13.73
N ARG A 240 -2.15 -4.66 -13.82
CA ARG A 240 -3.09 -5.55 -13.12
C ARG A 240 -2.85 -7.05 -13.39
N PRO A 241 -2.53 -7.50 -14.62
CA PRO A 241 -2.23 -8.93 -14.86
C PRO A 241 -1.03 -9.45 -14.08
N LEU A 242 -0.12 -8.55 -13.64
CA LEU A 242 1.09 -8.92 -12.89
C LEU A 242 0.87 -8.92 -11.37
N LEU A 243 -0.32 -8.51 -10.87
CA LEU A 243 -0.58 -8.37 -9.44
C LEU A 243 -0.30 -9.66 -8.66
N ARG A 244 -0.89 -10.78 -9.09
CA ARG A 244 -0.70 -12.06 -8.40
C ARG A 244 0.77 -12.48 -8.37
N LYS A 245 1.48 -12.31 -9.48
CA LYS A 245 2.91 -12.61 -9.56
C LYS A 245 3.71 -11.72 -8.61
N ALA A 246 3.43 -10.41 -8.58
CA ALA A 246 4.09 -9.46 -7.70
C ALA A 246 3.91 -9.82 -6.23
N LEU A 247 2.68 -10.10 -5.81
CA LEU A 247 2.39 -10.49 -4.43
C LEU A 247 3.13 -11.77 -4.03
N ASN A 248 3.15 -12.80 -4.88
CA ASN A 248 3.86 -14.07 -4.61
C ASN A 248 5.37 -13.84 -4.45
N VAL A 249 6.03 -13.21 -5.43
CA VAL A 249 7.49 -13.04 -5.39
C VAL A 249 7.94 -12.15 -4.24
N LEU A 250 7.13 -11.15 -3.86
CA LEU A 250 7.40 -10.32 -2.69
C LEU A 250 7.20 -11.10 -1.40
N HIS A 251 6.09 -11.85 -1.27
CA HIS A 251 5.81 -12.65 -0.08
C HIS A 251 6.90 -13.70 0.12
N ASP A 252 7.26 -14.43 -0.92
CA ASP A 252 8.33 -15.43 -0.85
C ASP A 252 9.66 -14.79 -0.46
N SER A 253 10.02 -13.66 -1.06
CA SER A 253 11.27 -12.98 -0.76
C SER A 253 11.37 -12.47 0.68
N PHE A 254 10.27 -12.00 1.29
CA PHE A 254 10.32 -11.33 2.58
C PHE A 254 9.81 -12.20 3.75
N PHE A 255 9.02 -13.24 3.49
CA PHE A 255 8.40 -14.04 4.55
C PHE A 255 8.78 -15.52 4.56
N MET A 256 9.15 -16.12 3.40
CA MET A 256 9.36 -17.56 3.29
C MET A 256 10.80 -18.03 3.55
N GLY A 257 11.67 -17.15 4.02
CA GLY A 257 12.96 -17.53 4.56
C GLY A 257 14.16 -16.81 4.00
N ASN A 258 15.25 -16.88 4.76
CA ASN A 258 16.60 -16.67 4.25
C ASN A 258 16.88 -17.82 3.27
N HIS A 259 16.66 -17.58 1.99
CA HIS A 259 17.38 -18.36 1.01
C HIS A 259 18.85 -17.99 1.19
N GLU A 260 19.64 -18.85 1.81
CA GLU A 260 21.07 -18.81 1.67
C GLU A 260 21.32 -18.90 0.16
N GLU A 261 21.87 -17.84 -0.44
CA GLU A 261 22.33 -17.91 -1.81
C GLU A 261 23.49 -18.88 -1.83
N LEU A 262 23.25 -20.13 -2.17
CA LEU A 262 24.30 -21.10 -2.43
C LEU A 262 24.88 -20.75 -3.80
N ASN A 263 26.06 -20.15 -3.80
CA ASN A 263 26.81 -19.93 -5.02
C ASN A 263 27.48 -21.27 -5.41
N LEU A 264 26.89 -21.98 -6.36
CA LEU A 264 27.46 -23.18 -6.94
C LEU A 264 28.41 -22.79 -8.07
N PHE A 265 29.70 -23.00 -7.86
CA PHE A 265 30.71 -22.83 -8.89
C PHE A 265 31.00 -24.19 -9.54
N ILE A 266 30.61 -24.37 -10.81
CA ILE A 266 30.97 -25.55 -11.58
C ILE A 266 32.26 -25.22 -12.35
N CYS A 267 33.38 -25.77 -11.89
CA CYS A 267 34.68 -25.62 -12.56
C CYS A 267 34.96 -26.84 -13.48
N GLY A 268 34.63 -26.69 -14.76
CA GLY A 268 34.90 -27.70 -15.80
C GLY A 268 33.62 -28.48 -16.20
N THR A 269 33.46 -28.61 -17.49
CA THR A 269 32.36 -29.38 -18.15
C THR A 269 32.90 -30.55 -18.98
N GLY A 270 34.12 -31.05 -18.66
CA GLY A 270 34.70 -32.22 -19.29
C GLY A 270 34.28 -33.53 -18.63
N THR A 271 34.80 -34.64 -19.10
CA THR A 271 34.45 -36.04 -18.72
C THR A 271 34.49 -36.30 -17.18
N VAL A 272 35.15 -35.44 -16.40
CA VAL A 272 35.24 -35.54 -14.92
C VAL A 272 34.31 -34.52 -14.21
N GLY A 273 33.89 -33.45 -14.90
CA GLY A 273 33.02 -32.39 -14.35
C GLY A 273 31.50 -32.62 -14.60
N ASP A 274 31.15 -33.68 -15.32
CA ASP A 274 29.79 -34.01 -15.74
C ASP A 274 29.15 -35.12 -14.85
N GLN A 275 29.82 -35.46 -13.75
CA GLN A 275 29.30 -36.39 -12.74
C GLN A 275 28.84 -35.52 -11.52
#